data_c2ba461512f555352d2070d6c496c029
#
_entry.id   c2ba461512f555352d2070d6c496c029
#
_cell.length_a   1.000
_cell.length_b   1.000
_cell.length_c   1.000
_cell.angle_alpha   90.00
_cell.angle_beta   90.00
_cell.angle_gamma   90.00
#
_symmetry.space_group_name_H-M   'P 1'
#
loop_
_entity.id
_entity.type
_entity.pdbx_description
1 polymer ?
#
loop_
_entity_poly.entity_id
_entity_poly.type
_entity_poly.pdbx_seq_one_letter_code
_entity_poly.pdbx_strand_id
1 'polypeptide(L)'
;MYAHRSLVTATVGATGLALAALVSIAAQPASAATTCQLDVHSLKALDLNDNDGTDEVLLRLGGDKTAVQTYVLNQKRFNLGTKAFQGTIDVDIVEKDSGQTTTIGSVNNIQCKNTPLTTKDRSGFGAIYRIAYSVR
;
A
#
# COMPACT_ATOMS: atom_id res chain seq x y z
N MET A 1 30.89 35.61 83.31
CA MET A 1 29.62 35.59 84.03
C MET A 1 28.53 35.11 83.10
N TYR A 2 27.85 34.07 83.56
CA TYR A 2 26.63 33.44 83.06
C TYR A 2 26.68 32.55 81.81
N ALA A 3 26.58 31.29 82.16
CA ALA A 3 26.18 30.15 81.35
C ALA A 3 24.68 30.16 80.97
N HIS A 4 24.31 29.50 79.91
CA HIS A 4 23.05 28.72 79.79
C HIS A 4 23.23 27.76 78.58
N ARG A 5 23.39 26.52 78.90
CA ARG A 5 22.58 25.32 78.97
C ARG A 5 21.75 25.06 77.68
N SER A 6 22.24 24.09 77.01
CA SER A 6 21.61 22.90 76.38
C SER A 6 20.11 22.85 76.27
N LEU A 7 19.67 22.48 75.09
CA LEU A 7 18.54 21.55 74.91
C LEU A 7 18.76 20.76 73.60
N VAL A 8 19.03 19.48 73.76
CA VAL A 8 19.04 18.47 72.73
C VAL A 8 17.60 18.05 72.49
N THR A 9 17.11 18.22 71.29
CA THR A 9 15.83 17.65 70.89
C THR A 9 16.09 16.62 69.79
N ALA A 10 15.97 15.38 70.17
CA ALA A 10 15.99 14.24 69.25
C ALA A 10 14.72 14.19 68.45
N THR A 11 14.83 14.32 67.14
CA THR A 11 13.69 14.10 66.24
C THR A 11 13.84 12.72 65.58
N VAL A 12 12.93 11.86 65.89
CA VAL A 12 12.78 10.49 65.37
C VAL A 12 12.49 10.61 63.87
N GLY A 13 13.40 10.06 63.06
CA GLY A 13 13.22 9.96 61.65
C GLY A 13 12.20 8.83 61.30
N ALA A 14 11.10 9.19 60.70
CA ALA A 14 10.20 8.25 60.06
C ALA A 14 10.76 7.82 58.71
N THR A 15 11.25 6.61 58.60
CA THR A 15 11.63 5.97 57.35
C THR A 15 10.38 5.66 56.54
N GLY A 16 10.04 6.53 55.60
CA GLY A 16 9.03 6.28 54.58
C GLY A 16 9.57 5.32 53.53
N LEU A 17 9.10 4.07 53.57
CA LEU A 17 9.27 3.12 52.47
C LEU A 17 8.46 3.61 51.26
N ALA A 18 9.12 4.23 50.30
CA ALA A 18 8.54 4.48 48.98
C ALA A 18 8.45 3.16 48.20
N LEU A 19 7.29 2.55 48.16
CA LEU A 19 6.98 1.47 47.21
C LEU A 19 6.96 2.10 45.80
N ALA A 20 8.05 1.93 45.05
CA ALA A 20 8.05 2.18 43.62
C ALA A 20 7.19 1.09 42.95
N ALA A 21 5.97 1.43 42.59
CA ALA A 21 5.14 0.58 41.73
C ALA A 21 5.76 0.56 40.35
N LEU A 22 6.46 -0.51 40.00
CA LEU A 22 6.91 -0.79 38.64
C LEU A 22 5.65 -1.07 37.80
N VAL A 23 5.14 -0.06 37.14
CA VAL A 23 4.13 -0.23 36.09
C VAL A 23 4.82 -0.93 34.92
N SER A 24 4.70 -2.23 34.83
CA SER A 24 5.08 -3.01 33.64
C SER A 24 4.13 -2.62 32.51
N ILE A 25 4.57 -1.72 31.64
CA ILE A 25 3.88 -1.48 30.37
C ILE A 25 4.13 -2.74 29.55
N ALA A 26 3.17 -3.65 29.56
CA ALA A 26 3.17 -4.77 28.64
C ALA A 26 3.09 -4.18 27.23
N ALA A 27 4.18 -4.29 26.47
CA ALA A 27 4.18 -3.94 25.06
C ALA A 27 3.11 -4.81 24.38
N GLN A 28 2.02 -4.19 23.91
CA GLN A 28 1.04 -4.89 23.10
C GLN A 28 1.76 -5.43 21.86
N PRO A 29 1.57 -6.73 21.52
CA PRO A 29 2.15 -7.25 20.30
C PRO A 29 1.60 -6.41 19.15
N ALA A 30 2.51 -5.83 18.35
CA ALA A 30 2.14 -5.13 17.14
C ALA A 30 1.33 -6.11 16.28
N SER A 31 0.06 -5.76 15.99
CA SER A 31 -0.77 -6.57 15.10
C SER A 31 -0.03 -6.70 13.77
N ALA A 32 0.28 -7.94 13.37
CA ALA A 32 0.92 -8.19 12.10
C ALA A 32 0.03 -7.61 10.99
N ALA A 33 0.58 -6.72 10.17
CA ALA A 33 -0.15 -6.11 9.08
C ALA A 33 -0.59 -7.22 8.10
N THR A 34 -1.89 -7.24 7.76
CA THR A 34 -2.44 -8.19 6.81
C THR A 34 -1.80 -7.98 5.44
N THR A 35 -1.25 -9.05 4.86
CA THR A 35 -0.74 -9.06 3.50
C THR A 35 -1.79 -9.66 2.58
N CYS A 36 -2.12 -8.94 1.52
CA CYS A 36 -3.02 -9.37 0.46
C CYS A 36 -2.25 -9.64 -0.82
N GLN A 37 -2.88 -10.36 -1.74
CA GLN A 37 -2.38 -10.56 -3.09
C GLN A 37 -3.35 -9.97 -4.10
N LEU A 38 -2.86 -9.05 -4.91
CA LEU A 38 -3.53 -8.57 -6.11
C LEU A 38 -3.25 -9.55 -7.25
N ASP A 39 -4.29 -10.00 -7.94
CA ASP A 39 -4.20 -10.78 -9.18
C ASP A 39 -4.83 -9.98 -10.32
N VAL A 40 -4.05 -9.62 -11.35
CA VAL A 40 -4.57 -8.99 -12.57
C VAL A 40 -4.85 -10.08 -13.59
N HIS A 41 -6.13 -10.40 -13.74
CA HIS A 41 -6.60 -11.52 -14.58
C HIS A 41 -6.55 -11.21 -16.05
N SER A 42 -6.93 -10.00 -16.45
CA SER A 42 -6.93 -9.63 -17.87
C SER A 42 -6.92 -8.13 -18.11
N LEU A 43 -6.44 -7.75 -19.30
CA LEU A 43 -6.57 -6.43 -19.88
C LEU A 43 -7.09 -6.58 -21.32
N LYS A 44 -8.13 -5.81 -21.67
CA LYS A 44 -8.71 -5.79 -23.01
C LYS A 44 -8.64 -4.37 -23.57
N ALA A 45 -8.09 -4.21 -24.78
CA ALA A 45 -8.16 -2.97 -25.53
C ALA A 45 -9.59 -2.78 -26.08
N LEU A 46 -10.23 -1.66 -25.72
CA LEU A 46 -11.53 -1.26 -26.23
C LEU A 46 -11.41 -0.16 -27.28
N ASP A 47 -10.35 0.66 -27.16
CA ASP A 47 -9.92 1.66 -28.12
C ASP A 47 -8.41 1.81 -28.03
N LEU A 48 -7.76 2.20 -29.11
CA LEU A 48 -6.31 2.32 -29.23
C LEU A 48 -5.92 3.78 -29.47
N ASN A 49 -4.78 4.19 -28.90
CA ASN A 49 -4.24 5.53 -29.09
C ASN A 49 -3.51 5.67 -30.44
N ASP A 50 -2.80 4.63 -30.85
CA ASP A 50 -1.93 4.69 -32.03
C ASP A 50 -2.69 4.49 -33.33
N ASN A 51 -2.32 5.31 -34.33
CA ASN A 51 -2.90 5.28 -35.68
C ASN A 51 -2.43 4.07 -36.50
N ASP A 52 -1.44 3.32 -36.04
CA ASP A 52 -0.94 2.12 -36.71
C ASP A 52 -1.77 0.86 -36.36
N GLY A 53 -2.74 1.00 -35.45
CA GLY A 53 -3.66 -0.07 -35.02
C GLY A 53 -3.11 -0.96 -33.95
N THR A 54 -2.03 -0.59 -33.27
CA THR A 54 -1.44 -1.30 -32.14
C THR A 54 -1.03 -0.35 -31.03
N ASP A 55 -1.12 -0.80 -29.77
CA ASP A 55 -0.56 -0.11 -28.60
C ASP A 55 0.41 -1.07 -27.87
N GLU A 56 1.56 -0.57 -27.46
CA GLU A 56 2.49 -1.27 -26.56
C GLU A 56 2.19 -0.90 -25.11
N VAL A 57 1.59 -1.82 -24.36
CA VAL A 57 1.11 -1.55 -23.01
C VAL A 57 1.81 -2.42 -21.98
N LEU A 58 2.16 -1.83 -20.85
CA LEU A 58 2.55 -2.51 -19.62
C LEU A 58 1.65 -2.10 -18.47
N LEU A 59 1.61 -2.90 -17.43
CA LEU A 59 1.00 -2.54 -16.14
C LEU A 59 2.10 -2.15 -15.14
N ARG A 60 1.77 -1.18 -14.29
CA ARG A 60 2.57 -0.86 -13.11
C ARG A 60 1.75 -1.23 -11.88
N LEU A 61 2.20 -2.22 -11.11
CA LEU A 61 1.54 -2.76 -9.93
C LEU A 61 2.26 -2.26 -8.69
N GLY A 62 1.76 -1.16 -8.10
CA GLY A 62 2.39 -0.54 -6.93
C GLY A 62 3.87 -0.17 -7.18
N GLY A 63 4.20 0.26 -8.41
CA GLY A 63 5.56 0.62 -8.83
C GLY A 63 6.31 -0.45 -9.63
N ASP A 64 6.02 -1.74 -9.45
CA ASP A 64 6.61 -2.81 -10.26
C ASP A 64 5.99 -2.85 -11.66
N LYS A 65 6.83 -3.03 -12.68
CA LYS A 65 6.40 -3.07 -14.08
C LYS A 65 6.25 -4.51 -14.57
N THR A 66 5.16 -4.80 -15.28
CA THR A 66 5.03 -6.04 -16.03
C THR A 66 5.81 -5.97 -17.35
N ALA A 67 5.87 -7.10 -18.07
CA ALA A 67 6.36 -7.09 -19.44
C ALA A 67 5.46 -6.23 -20.34
N VAL A 68 6.05 -5.57 -21.34
CA VAL A 68 5.32 -4.86 -22.38
C VAL A 68 4.59 -5.87 -23.26
N GLN A 69 3.33 -5.61 -23.55
CA GLN A 69 2.48 -6.41 -24.43
C GLN A 69 1.91 -5.53 -25.53
N THR A 70 1.93 -6.02 -26.75
CA THR A 70 1.27 -5.34 -27.87
C THR A 70 -0.21 -5.70 -27.91
N TYR A 71 -1.06 -4.71 -28.08
CA TYR A 71 -2.51 -4.87 -28.18
C TYR A 71 -3.00 -4.39 -29.54
N VAL A 72 -3.96 -5.12 -30.11
CA VAL A 72 -4.80 -4.66 -31.21
C VAL A 72 -6.24 -4.46 -30.67
N LEU A 73 -7.03 -3.70 -31.40
CA LEU A 73 -8.42 -3.41 -31.01
C LEU A 73 -9.19 -4.69 -30.66
N ASN A 74 -9.92 -4.67 -29.55
CA ASN A 74 -10.68 -5.77 -29.00
C ASN A 74 -9.84 -6.98 -28.49
N GLN A 75 -8.52 -6.93 -28.58
CA GLN A 75 -7.68 -7.99 -28.03
C GLN A 75 -7.74 -8.00 -26.50
N LYS A 76 -7.82 -9.21 -25.94
CA LYS A 76 -7.77 -9.47 -24.50
C LYS A 76 -6.58 -10.36 -24.19
N ARG A 77 -5.77 -9.96 -23.23
CA ARG A 77 -4.67 -10.77 -22.69
C ARG A 77 -4.97 -11.16 -21.25
N PHE A 78 -4.41 -12.30 -20.82
CA PHE A 78 -4.68 -12.92 -19.53
C PHE A 78 -3.42 -13.10 -18.71
N ASN A 79 -3.59 -13.29 -17.39
CA ASN A 79 -2.51 -13.60 -16.44
C ASN A 79 -1.39 -12.55 -16.47
N LEU A 80 -1.77 -11.29 -16.31
CA LEU A 80 -0.86 -10.16 -16.53
C LEU A 80 0.07 -9.85 -15.36
N GLY A 81 -0.19 -10.42 -14.20
CA GLY A 81 0.68 -10.29 -13.04
C GLY A 81 -0.03 -10.41 -11.71
N THR A 82 0.78 -10.63 -10.69
CA THR A 82 0.36 -10.68 -9.30
C THR A 82 1.28 -9.81 -8.45
N LYS A 83 0.77 -9.24 -7.36
CA LYS A 83 1.56 -8.44 -6.43
C LYS A 83 1.06 -8.60 -5.01
N ALA A 84 1.96 -8.97 -4.09
CA ALA A 84 1.69 -8.92 -2.66
C ALA A 84 1.78 -7.47 -2.18
N PHE A 85 0.85 -7.05 -1.31
CA PHE A 85 0.81 -5.69 -0.77
C PHE A 85 0.12 -5.64 0.59
N GLN A 86 0.28 -4.51 1.27
CA GLN A 86 -0.41 -4.18 2.52
C GLN A 86 -1.08 -2.82 2.37
N GLY A 87 -2.19 -2.60 3.08
CA GLY A 87 -2.92 -1.34 3.00
C GLY A 87 -3.61 -1.14 1.64
N THR A 88 -3.03 -0.36 0.77
CA THR A 88 -3.56 -0.06 -0.58
C THR A 88 -2.51 -0.25 -1.66
N ILE A 89 -2.96 -0.52 -2.88
CA ILE A 89 -2.12 -0.58 -4.08
C ILE A 89 -2.82 0.11 -5.25
N ASP A 90 -2.02 0.72 -6.12
CA ASP A 90 -2.48 1.29 -7.38
C ASP A 90 -2.04 0.40 -8.55
N VAL A 91 -2.86 0.36 -9.60
CA VAL A 91 -2.55 -0.29 -10.87
C VAL A 91 -2.65 0.75 -11.97
N ASP A 92 -1.53 1.04 -12.62
CA ASP A 92 -1.50 1.93 -13.78
C ASP A 92 -1.44 1.11 -15.07
N ILE A 93 -2.20 1.55 -16.07
CA ILE A 93 -2.11 1.10 -17.45
C ILE A 93 -1.23 2.12 -18.18
N VAL A 94 -0.06 1.68 -18.65
CA VAL A 94 0.97 2.55 -19.19
C VAL A 94 1.29 2.12 -20.62
N GLU A 95 1.12 3.05 -21.53
CA GLU A 95 1.56 2.90 -22.92
C GLU A 95 3.05 3.23 -23.04
N LYS A 96 3.73 2.53 -23.92
CA LYS A 96 5.15 2.70 -24.18
C LYS A 96 5.38 2.99 -25.66
N ASP A 97 5.53 4.27 -26.00
CA ASP A 97 5.96 4.71 -27.34
C ASP A 97 7.44 5.02 -27.37
N SER A 98 8.11 4.66 -28.44
CA SER A 98 9.46 5.12 -28.87
C SER A 98 10.35 5.75 -27.77
N GLY A 99 10.41 5.12 -26.58
CA GLY A 99 11.21 5.60 -25.45
C GLY A 99 10.48 6.50 -24.46
N GLN A 100 9.22 6.86 -24.70
CA GLN A 100 8.34 7.54 -23.75
C GLN A 100 7.34 6.57 -23.12
N THR A 101 6.84 6.91 -21.95
CA THR A 101 5.77 6.17 -21.29
C THR A 101 4.67 7.13 -20.88
N THR A 102 3.43 6.80 -21.23
CA THR A 102 2.25 7.61 -20.93
C THR A 102 1.27 6.78 -20.10
N THR A 103 0.79 7.29 -18.98
CA THR A 103 -0.25 6.60 -18.20
C THR A 103 -1.60 6.84 -18.85
N ILE A 104 -2.20 5.79 -19.39
CA ILE A 104 -3.55 5.83 -19.99
C ILE A 104 -4.60 5.97 -18.90
N GLY A 105 -4.43 5.23 -17.79
CA GLY A 105 -5.35 5.32 -16.68
C GLY A 105 -4.93 4.45 -15.50
N SER A 106 -5.59 4.66 -14.35
CA SER A 106 -5.24 3.97 -13.11
C SER A 106 -6.46 3.44 -12.39
N VAL A 107 -6.29 2.31 -11.69
CA VAL A 107 -7.19 1.86 -10.63
C VAL A 107 -6.49 2.15 -9.31
N ASN A 108 -6.92 3.21 -8.65
CA ASN A 108 -6.27 3.71 -7.44
C ASN A 108 -6.92 3.16 -6.17
N ASN A 109 -6.13 3.10 -5.09
CA ASN A 109 -6.58 2.77 -3.73
C ASN A 109 -7.28 1.40 -3.64
N ILE A 110 -6.80 0.39 -4.36
CA ILE A 110 -7.28 -0.99 -4.20
C ILE A 110 -6.90 -1.43 -2.78
N GLN A 111 -7.91 -1.69 -1.96
CA GLN A 111 -7.73 -2.03 -0.55
C GLN A 111 -7.24 -3.47 -0.38
N CYS A 112 -6.39 -3.70 0.64
CA CYS A 112 -6.01 -5.03 1.10
C CYS A 112 -7.19 -5.68 1.83
N LYS A 113 -8.17 -6.14 1.08
CA LYS A 113 -9.33 -6.91 1.54
C LYS A 113 -9.79 -7.84 0.44
N ASN A 114 -10.39 -8.98 0.81
CA ASN A 114 -10.93 -9.91 -0.16
C ASN A 114 -11.90 -9.18 -1.11
N THR A 115 -11.53 -9.10 -2.37
CA THR A 115 -12.29 -8.44 -3.43
C THR A 115 -12.50 -9.45 -4.55
N PRO A 116 -13.76 -9.80 -4.87
CA PRO A 116 -14.05 -10.72 -5.96
C PRO A 116 -13.60 -10.13 -7.29
N LEU A 117 -13.63 -10.95 -8.35
CA LEU A 117 -13.28 -10.49 -9.69
C LEU A 117 -14.06 -9.22 -10.05
N THR A 118 -13.33 -8.15 -10.23
CA THR A 118 -13.83 -6.81 -10.49
C THR A 118 -13.31 -6.32 -11.83
N THR A 119 -14.18 -5.67 -12.61
CA THR A 119 -13.83 -5.11 -13.92
C THR A 119 -13.96 -3.59 -13.89
N LYS A 120 -12.99 -2.89 -14.46
CA LYS A 120 -12.97 -1.43 -14.57
C LYS A 120 -12.51 -1.01 -15.95
N ASP A 121 -13.20 -0.02 -16.53
CA ASP A 121 -12.74 0.66 -17.74
C ASP A 121 -11.90 1.86 -17.35
N ARG A 122 -10.81 2.08 -18.08
CA ARG A 122 -9.88 3.19 -17.90
C ARG A 122 -9.57 3.80 -19.24
N SER A 123 -9.61 5.12 -19.31
CA SER A 123 -9.38 5.87 -20.54
C SER A 123 -8.43 7.03 -20.32
N GLY A 124 -7.67 7.33 -21.33
CA GLY A 124 -6.79 8.50 -21.38
C GLY A 124 -6.03 8.52 -22.70
N PHE A 125 -5.63 9.69 -23.14
CA PHE A 125 -4.83 9.89 -24.35
C PHE A 125 -5.38 9.22 -25.61
N GLY A 126 -6.71 9.07 -25.72
CA GLY A 126 -7.36 8.47 -26.89
C GLY A 126 -7.59 6.95 -26.79
N ALA A 127 -6.96 6.26 -25.85
CA ALA A 127 -7.14 4.83 -25.64
C ALA A 127 -8.17 4.51 -24.54
N ILE A 128 -8.79 3.34 -24.63
CA ILE A 128 -9.69 2.79 -23.60
C ILE A 128 -9.35 1.34 -23.35
N TYR A 129 -9.10 1.00 -22.07
CA TYR A 129 -8.80 -0.36 -21.66
C TYR A 129 -9.75 -0.84 -20.56
N ARG A 130 -10.13 -2.11 -20.63
CA ARG A 130 -10.87 -2.82 -19.57
C ARG A 130 -9.94 -3.74 -18.83
N ILE A 131 -9.70 -3.45 -17.55
CA ILE A 131 -8.92 -4.29 -16.64
C ILE A 131 -9.84 -5.15 -15.77
N ALA A 132 -9.48 -6.41 -15.54
CA ALA A 132 -10.13 -7.30 -14.59
C ALA A 132 -9.12 -7.79 -13.55
N TYR A 133 -9.45 -7.63 -12.28
CA TYR A 133 -8.58 -7.99 -11.16
C TYR A 133 -9.38 -8.52 -9.96
N SER A 134 -8.71 -9.20 -9.04
CA SER A 134 -9.22 -9.58 -7.72
C SER A 134 -8.15 -9.39 -6.65
N VAL A 135 -8.57 -9.38 -5.37
CA VAL A 135 -7.68 -9.35 -4.21
C VAL A 135 -8.05 -10.49 -3.27
N ARG A 136 -7.07 -11.23 -2.79
CA ARG A 136 -7.22 -12.32 -1.82
C ARG A 136 -6.18 -12.24 -0.70
#